data_1686224bc5d7165748a0a9c976811038
#
_entry.id   1686224bc5d7165748a0a9c976811038
#
_cell.length_a   1.000
_cell.length_b   1.000
_cell.length_c   1.000
_cell.angle_alpha   90.00
_cell.angle_beta   90.00
_cell.angle_gamma   90.00
#
_symmetry.space_group_name_H-M   'P 1'
#
loop_
_entity.id
_entity.type
_entity.pdbx_description
1 polymer ?
#
loop_
_entity_poly.entity_id
_entity_poly.type
_entity_poly.pdbx_seq_one_letter_code
_entity_poly.pdbx_strand_id
1 'polypeptide(L)'
;MSLPVTARPDRASDFFGDASLLAPRRCVRQERGDGVFLLRSPEPLQPYERCVGEWLERWARETPQAAAFAEPDAARPQGWRVLSWSTLRHQVGSVAQALLDMHLPPDGPVVVLSDNSLDHLVLLLAGMHIGRAVCTVSSGYCRLAGGDFSRIHGILQALQPALVYASDAATYGPALVEARIDARLVFTRGADTHATAVAFDELL
;
A
#
# COMPACT_ATOMS: atom_id res chain seq x y z
N MET A 1 32.68 28.32 -18.14
CA MET A 1 33.28 27.28 -19.03
C MET A 1 32.67 25.94 -18.57
N SER A 2 31.61 25.50 -19.27
CA SER A 2 30.86 24.30 -18.91
C SER A 2 31.55 23.09 -19.50
N LEU A 3 31.94 22.15 -18.65
CA LEU A 3 32.45 20.85 -19.10
C LEU A 3 31.25 20.02 -19.61
N PRO A 4 31.38 19.37 -20.77
CA PRO A 4 30.34 18.47 -21.25
C PRO A 4 30.32 17.24 -20.35
N VAL A 5 29.15 16.97 -19.74
CA VAL A 5 28.88 15.70 -19.09
C VAL A 5 28.84 14.62 -20.18
N THR A 6 29.92 13.86 -20.31
CA THR A 6 29.95 12.68 -21.19
C THR A 6 28.88 11.70 -20.72
N ALA A 7 27.88 11.50 -21.56
CA ALA A 7 26.87 10.50 -21.37
C ALA A 7 27.52 9.11 -21.24
N ARG A 8 27.35 8.42 -20.10
CA ARG A 8 27.69 7.00 -19.99
C ARG A 8 26.82 6.21 -20.96
N PRO A 9 27.37 5.18 -21.63
CA PRO A 9 26.58 4.33 -22.51
C PRO A 9 25.41 3.72 -21.74
N ASP A 10 24.27 3.73 -22.38
CA ASP A 10 22.98 3.37 -21.84
C ASP A 10 22.88 1.84 -21.64
N ARG A 11 23.18 1.36 -20.44
CA ARG A 11 22.95 -0.05 -20.04
C ARG A 11 21.49 -0.34 -19.65
N ALA A 12 20.60 0.64 -19.71
CA ALA A 12 19.21 0.42 -19.35
C ALA A 12 18.37 -0.15 -20.49
N SER A 13 18.80 0.02 -21.76
CA SER A 13 18.15 -0.60 -22.92
C SER A 13 18.18 -2.13 -22.87
N ASP A 14 19.24 -2.70 -22.28
CA ASP A 14 19.38 -4.16 -22.15
C ASP A 14 18.47 -4.77 -21.07
N PHE A 15 17.99 -3.95 -20.13
CA PHE A 15 17.15 -4.40 -19.00
C PHE A 15 15.65 -4.25 -19.26
N PHE A 16 15.21 -3.28 -20.04
CA PHE A 16 13.81 -2.93 -20.25
C PHE A 16 13.28 -3.18 -21.67
N GLY A 17 14.07 -3.78 -22.56
CA GLY A 17 13.67 -4.23 -23.89
C GLY A 17 13.16 -3.14 -24.84
N ASP A 18 12.36 -2.20 -24.40
CA ASP A 18 11.80 -1.11 -25.20
C ASP A 18 11.90 0.23 -24.45
N ALA A 19 12.83 1.07 -24.88
CA ALA A 19 13.05 2.39 -24.30
C ALA A 19 11.85 3.34 -24.51
N SER A 20 10.91 3.01 -25.42
CA SER A 20 9.71 3.80 -25.65
C SER A 20 8.72 3.73 -24.49
N LEU A 21 8.82 2.70 -23.63
CA LEU A 21 8.02 2.54 -22.42
C LEU A 21 8.45 3.46 -21.27
N LEU A 22 9.61 4.08 -21.39
CA LEU A 22 10.16 4.96 -20.37
C LEU A 22 9.96 6.43 -20.75
N ALA A 23 9.65 7.25 -19.75
CA ALA A 23 9.61 8.69 -19.94
C ALA A 23 10.99 9.22 -20.42
N PRO A 24 11.02 10.25 -21.29
CA PRO A 24 12.28 10.86 -21.74
C PRO A 24 13.15 11.29 -20.56
N ARG A 25 14.43 10.94 -20.60
CA ARG A 25 15.42 11.28 -19.56
C ARG A 25 15.88 12.74 -19.71
N ARG A 26 14.96 13.69 -19.62
CA ARG A 26 15.29 15.11 -19.68
C ARG A 26 15.24 15.68 -18.27
N CYS A 27 16.29 16.42 -17.92
CA CYS A 27 16.38 17.12 -16.65
C CYS A 27 16.95 18.52 -16.90
N VAL A 28 16.26 19.53 -16.39
CA VAL A 28 16.75 20.91 -16.35
C VAL A 28 17.27 21.18 -14.96
N ARG A 29 18.53 21.63 -14.89
CA ARG A 29 19.12 22.15 -13.66
C ARG A 29 18.99 23.67 -13.65
N GLN A 30 18.39 24.18 -12.61
CA GLN A 30 18.27 25.61 -12.33
C GLN A 30 19.03 25.92 -11.03
N GLU A 31 20.04 26.79 -11.13
CA GLU A 31 20.77 27.24 -9.94
C GLU A 31 20.02 28.40 -9.26
N ARG A 32 20.03 28.38 -7.94
CA ARG A 32 19.60 29.48 -7.07
C ARG A 32 20.84 30.12 -6.46
N GLY A 33 20.76 31.42 -6.18
CA GLY A 33 21.90 32.22 -5.71
C GLY A 33 22.48 31.84 -4.32
N ASP A 34 21.86 30.92 -3.62
CA ASP A 34 22.24 30.41 -2.30
C ASP A 34 23.03 29.08 -2.34
N GLY A 35 23.51 28.69 -3.51
CA GLY A 35 24.20 27.41 -3.71
C GLY A 35 23.27 26.20 -3.86
N VAL A 36 21.96 26.39 -3.77
CA VAL A 36 20.95 25.38 -4.02
C VAL A 36 20.68 25.27 -5.52
N PHE A 37 20.48 24.07 -6.01
CA PHE A 37 20.00 23.87 -7.36
C PHE A 37 18.74 23.00 -7.38
N LEU A 38 17.86 23.28 -8.32
CA LEU A 38 16.65 22.54 -8.58
C LEU A 38 16.83 21.65 -9.79
N LEU A 39 16.47 20.39 -9.67
CA LEU A 39 16.35 19.45 -10.79
C LEU A 39 14.88 19.26 -11.08
N ARG A 40 14.47 19.43 -12.32
CA ARG A 40 13.09 19.25 -12.73
C ARG A 40 12.98 18.65 -14.13
N SER A 41 11.89 17.94 -14.40
CA SER A 41 11.52 17.64 -15.78
C SER A 41 11.16 18.89 -16.53
N PRO A 42 11.60 19.08 -17.79
CA PRO A 42 11.11 20.15 -18.66
C PRO A 42 9.70 19.89 -19.19
N GLU A 43 9.25 18.62 -19.12
CA GLU A 43 7.93 18.23 -19.62
C GLU A 43 6.84 18.73 -18.65
N PRO A 44 5.78 19.36 -19.17
CA PRO A 44 4.63 19.72 -18.34
C PRO A 44 3.91 18.47 -17.83
N LEU A 45 3.35 18.57 -16.63
CA LEU A 45 2.44 17.52 -16.15
C LEU A 45 1.23 17.45 -17.08
N GLN A 46 0.90 16.23 -17.49
CA GLN A 46 -0.34 15.98 -18.20
C GLN A 46 -1.53 16.05 -17.21
N PRO A 47 -2.77 16.22 -17.70
CA PRO A 47 -3.94 16.12 -16.84
C PRO A 47 -3.92 14.81 -16.04
N TYR A 48 -4.21 14.89 -14.76
CA TYR A 48 -4.25 13.75 -13.84
C TYR A 48 -5.44 13.87 -12.90
N GLU A 49 -5.84 12.75 -12.34
CA GLU A 49 -6.94 12.67 -11.38
C GLU A 49 -6.52 13.26 -10.04
N ARG A 50 -7.49 13.81 -9.28
CA ARG A 50 -7.25 14.42 -7.97
C ARG A 50 -6.74 13.42 -6.93
N CYS A 51 -7.17 12.15 -7.05
CA CYS A 51 -6.81 11.09 -6.12
C CYS A 51 -6.86 9.71 -6.79
N VAL A 52 -6.25 8.72 -6.13
CA VAL A 52 -6.20 7.33 -6.59
C VAL A 52 -7.61 6.71 -6.73
N GLY A 53 -8.56 7.13 -5.88
CA GLY A 53 -9.95 6.66 -5.98
C GLY A 53 -10.62 6.99 -7.31
N GLU A 54 -10.30 8.13 -7.94
CA GLU A 54 -10.84 8.47 -9.26
C GLU A 54 -10.33 7.52 -10.35
N TRP A 55 -9.10 7.04 -10.27
CA TRP A 55 -8.60 5.99 -11.17
C TRP A 55 -9.36 4.68 -11.01
N LEU A 56 -9.61 4.26 -9.76
CA LEU A 56 -10.38 3.04 -9.48
C LEU A 56 -11.78 3.14 -10.11
N GLU A 57 -12.50 4.23 -9.88
CA GLU A 57 -13.83 4.45 -10.45
C GLU A 57 -13.83 4.50 -11.99
N ARG A 58 -12.81 5.15 -12.57
CA ARG A 58 -12.65 5.21 -14.03
C ARG A 58 -12.44 3.81 -14.62
N TRP A 59 -11.45 3.07 -14.13
CA TRP A 59 -11.13 1.76 -14.70
C TRP A 59 -12.23 0.72 -14.45
N ALA A 60 -12.92 0.79 -13.31
CA ALA A 60 -14.06 -0.06 -13.03
C ALA A 60 -15.24 0.19 -14.01
N ARG A 61 -15.37 1.42 -14.51
CA ARG A 61 -16.38 1.78 -15.52
C ARG A 61 -15.94 1.44 -16.95
N GLU A 62 -14.68 1.75 -17.30
CA GLU A 62 -14.18 1.65 -18.68
C GLU A 62 -13.77 0.22 -19.06
N THR A 63 -13.16 -0.51 -18.13
CA THR A 63 -12.65 -1.86 -18.35
C THR A 63 -12.98 -2.80 -17.19
N PRO A 64 -14.27 -2.97 -16.82
CA PRO A 64 -14.69 -3.67 -15.60
C PRO A 64 -14.17 -5.09 -15.47
N GLN A 65 -14.05 -5.82 -16.57
CA GLN A 65 -13.63 -7.23 -16.59
C GLN A 65 -12.12 -7.42 -16.78
N ALA A 66 -11.38 -6.36 -17.08
CA ALA A 66 -9.93 -6.46 -17.20
C ALA A 66 -9.30 -6.77 -15.83
N ALA A 67 -8.21 -7.55 -15.83
CA ALA A 67 -7.42 -7.81 -14.65
C ALA A 67 -6.83 -6.51 -14.12
N ALA A 68 -7.12 -6.17 -12.87
CA ALA A 68 -6.55 -5.03 -12.18
C ALA A 68 -5.27 -5.43 -11.43
N PHE A 69 -5.38 -6.46 -10.59
CA PHE A 69 -4.27 -6.96 -9.77
C PHE A 69 -4.36 -8.48 -9.64
N ALA A 70 -3.19 -9.09 -9.39
CA ALA A 70 -3.09 -10.53 -9.17
C ALA A 70 -2.02 -10.84 -8.12
N GLU A 71 -2.22 -11.94 -7.39
CA GLU A 71 -1.22 -12.53 -6.51
C GLU A 71 -1.15 -14.05 -6.72
N PRO A 72 -0.04 -14.71 -6.34
CA PRO A 72 0.01 -16.18 -6.35
C PRO A 72 -1.11 -16.78 -5.50
N ASP A 73 -1.78 -17.80 -6.03
CA ASP A 73 -2.85 -18.49 -5.31
C ASP A 73 -2.26 -19.56 -4.41
N ALA A 74 -2.35 -19.35 -3.10
CA ALA A 74 -1.83 -20.33 -2.12
C ALA A 74 -2.49 -21.70 -2.21
N ALA A 75 -3.73 -21.78 -2.71
CA ALA A 75 -4.47 -23.05 -2.84
C ALA A 75 -4.15 -23.79 -4.15
N ARG A 76 -3.57 -23.13 -5.14
CA ARG A 76 -3.28 -23.70 -6.46
C ARG A 76 -1.84 -23.44 -6.85
N PRO A 77 -0.94 -24.44 -6.77
CA PRO A 77 0.43 -24.29 -7.26
C PRO A 77 0.45 -23.75 -8.70
N GLN A 78 1.21 -22.69 -8.95
CA GLN A 78 1.29 -21.96 -10.22
C GLN A 78 -0.01 -21.23 -10.65
N GLY A 79 -1.05 -21.18 -9.79
CA GLY A 79 -2.26 -20.41 -10.00
C GLY A 79 -2.12 -18.94 -9.56
N TRP A 80 -3.04 -18.12 -10.04
CA TRP A 80 -3.14 -16.71 -9.66
C TRP A 80 -4.55 -16.41 -9.15
N ARG A 81 -4.65 -15.71 -8.03
CA ARG A 81 -5.88 -15.02 -7.59
C ARG A 81 -5.88 -13.66 -8.27
N VAL A 82 -6.88 -13.41 -9.09
CA VAL A 82 -6.97 -12.20 -9.91
C VAL A 82 -8.20 -11.40 -9.50
N LEU A 83 -8.04 -10.11 -9.29
CA LEU A 83 -9.16 -9.17 -9.16
C LEU A 83 -9.33 -8.42 -10.48
N SER A 84 -10.55 -8.40 -11.01
CA SER A 84 -10.94 -7.47 -12.06
C SER A 84 -11.16 -6.06 -11.47
N TRP A 85 -11.19 -5.04 -12.32
CA TRP A 85 -11.47 -3.68 -11.86
C TRP A 85 -12.84 -3.56 -11.19
N SER A 86 -13.86 -4.22 -11.70
CA SER A 86 -15.20 -4.23 -11.07
C SER A 86 -15.19 -4.92 -9.71
N THR A 87 -14.52 -6.07 -9.59
CA THR A 87 -14.40 -6.80 -8.32
C THR A 87 -13.63 -5.99 -7.29
N LEU A 88 -12.49 -5.41 -7.68
CA LEU A 88 -11.69 -4.55 -6.82
C LEU A 88 -12.52 -3.37 -6.30
N ARG A 89 -13.22 -2.66 -7.19
CA ARG A 89 -14.08 -1.53 -6.82
C ARG A 89 -15.17 -1.95 -5.84
N HIS A 90 -15.79 -3.10 -6.05
CA HIS A 90 -16.82 -3.63 -5.15
C HIS A 90 -16.24 -3.91 -3.76
N GLN A 91 -15.15 -4.67 -3.68
CA GLN A 91 -14.49 -5.00 -2.41
C GLN A 91 -14.01 -3.75 -1.66
N VAL A 92 -13.44 -2.78 -2.38
CA VAL A 92 -13.05 -1.48 -1.78
C VAL A 92 -14.26 -0.77 -1.18
N GLY A 93 -15.41 -0.80 -1.86
CA GLY A 93 -16.65 -0.22 -1.35
C GLY A 93 -17.17 -0.92 -0.10
N SER A 94 -17.19 -2.26 -0.08
CA SER A 94 -17.60 -3.05 1.08
C SER A 94 -16.71 -2.77 2.30
N VAL A 95 -15.39 -2.88 2.12
CA VAL A 95 -14.42 -2.62 3.20
C VAL A 95 -14.48 -1.16 3.67
N ALA A 96 -14.65 -0.19 2.78
CA ALA A 96 -14.82 1.21 3.13
C ALA A 96 -16.07 1.41 4.02
N GLN A 97 -17.20 0.78 3.65
CA GLN A 97 -18.42 0.83 4.46
C GLN A 97 -18.21 0.17 5.82
N ALA A 98 -17.61 -1.02 5.86
CA ALA A 98 -17.32 -1.69 7.12
C ALA A 98 -16.43 -0.84 8.05
N LEU A 99 -15.43 -0.15 7.51
CA LEU A 99 -14.59 0.77 8.29
C LEU A 99 -15.39 1.96 8.86
N LEU A 100 -16.38 2.48 8.14
CA LEU A 100 -17.28 3.53 8.63
C LEU A 100 -18.19 3.00 9.74
N ASP A 101 -18.74 1.80 9.57
CA ASP A 101 -19.65 1.17 10.52
C ASP A 101 -18.95 0.76 11.83
N MET A 102 -17.65 0.57 11.82
CA MET A 102 -16.84 0.33 13.02
C MET A 102 -16.75 1.53 13.96
N HIS A 103 -17.12 2.73 13.53
CA HIS A 103 -17.06 3.96 14.34
C HIS A 103 -15.68 4.17 14.97
N LEU A 104 -14.62 3.91 14.22
CA LEU A 104 -13.24 4.04 14.69
C LEU A 104 -12.91 5.48 15.11
N PRO A 105 -12.03 5.69 16.12
CA PRO A 105 -11.54 7.02 16.48
C PRO A 105 -11.09 7.81 15.24
N PRO A 106 -11.50 9.08 15.10
CA PRO A 106 -11.29 9.85 13.86
C PRO A 106 -9.81 10.09 13.54
N ASP A 107 -8.98 10.30 14.54
CA ASP A 107 -7.58 10.70 14.38
C ASP A 107 -6.62 9.51 14.22
N GLY A 108 -7.07 8.29 14.53
CA GLY A 108 -6.24 7.09 14.45
C GLY A 108 -6.16 6.55 13.02
N PRO A 109 -4.95 6.31 12.48
CA PRO A 109 -4.80 5.68 11.17
C PRO A 109 -5.17 4.20 11.20
N VAL A 110 -5.38 3.63 10.01
CA VAL A 110 -5.32 2.19 9.78
C VAL A 110 -3.87 1.80 9.57
N VAL A 111 -3.34 0.89 10.38
CA VAL A 111 -2.00 0.32 10.21
C VAL A 111 -2.09 -1.03 9.55
N VAL A 112 -1.23 -1.28 8.56
CA VAL A 112 -1.19 -2.54 7.80
C VAL A 112 0.13 -3.25 8.08
N LEU A 113 0.03 -4.47 8.63
CA LEU A 113 1.13 -5.39 8.91
C LEU A 113 0.99 -6.62 8.02
N SER A 114 1.45 -6.54 6.81
CA SER A 114 1.43 -7.66 5.86
C SER A 114 2.51 -7.49 4.80
N ASP A 115 2.84 -8.59 4.14
CA ASP A 115 3.47 -8.51 2.83
C ASP A 115 2.45 -8.01 1.80
N ASN A 116 2.90 -7.74 0.58
CA ASN A 116 2.00 -7.36 -0.50
C ASN A 116 0.96 -8.47 -0.73
N SER A 117 -0.31 -8.09 -0.71
CA SER A 117 -1.43 -9.00 -0.96
C SER A 117 -2.62 -8.21 -1.52
N LEU A 118 -3.59 -8.93 -2.08
CA LEU A 118 -4.83 -8.31 -2.57
C LEU A 118 -5.63 -7.69 -1.42
N ASP A 119 -5.67 -8.34 -0.25
CA ASP A 119 -6.37 -7.82 0.94
C ASP A 119 -5.72 -6.53 1.45
N HIS A 120 -4.38 -6.46 1.47
CA HIS A 120 -3.61 -5.25 1.77
C HIS A 120 -3.99 -4.11 0.82
N LEU A 121 -4.04 -4.39 -0.48
CA LEU A 121 -4.41 -3.41 -1.50
C LEU A 121 -5.83 -2.90 -1.31
N VAL A 122 -6.79 -3.81 -1.11
CA VAL A 122 -8.21 -3.47 -0.91
C VAL A 122 -8.36 -2.56 0.31
N LEU A 123 -7.71 -2.91 1.44
CA LEU A 123 -7.76 -2.10 2.65
C LEU A 123 -7.12 -0.73 2.48
N LEU A 124 -5.98 -0.65 1.79
CA LEU A 124 -5.30 0.61 1.47
C LEU A 124 -6.22 1.54 0.67
N LEU A 125 -6.83 1.01 -0.40
CA LEU A 125 -7.74 1.77 -1.24
C LEU A 125 -9.04 2.15 -0.49
N ALA A 126 -9.57 1.27 0.35
CA ALA A 126 -10.75 1.54 1.16
C ALA A 126 -10.51 2.69 2.15
N GLY A 127 -9.38 2.67 2.86
CA GLY A 127 -9.00 3.78 3.73
C GLY A 127 -8.88 5.10 2.98
N MET A 128 -8.21 5.11 1.82
CA MET A 128 -8.12 6.29 0.95
C MET A 128 -9.50 6.78 0.49
N HIS A 129 -10.42 5.85 0.20
CA HIS A 129 -11.76 6.13 -0.31
C HIS A 129 -12.62 6.92 0.70
N ILE A 130 -12.44 6.65 1.99
CA ILE A 130 -13.14 7.35 3.09
C ILE A 130 -12.30 8.48 3.70
N GLY A 131 -11.15 8.82 3.13
CA GLY A 131 -10.27 9.87 3.63
C GLY A 131 -9.54 9.53 4.93
N ARG A 132 -9.42 8.25 5.28
CA ARG A 132 -8.67 7.80 6.46
C ARG A 132 -7.20 7.52 6.11
N ALA A 133 -6.30 7.99 6.94
CA ALA A 133 -4.88 7.70 6.77
C ALA A 133 -4.62 6.19 6.90
N VAL A 134 -3.84 5.63 5.98
CA VAL A 134 -3.37 4.23 6.02
C VAL A 134 -1.86 4.23 6.05
N CYS A 135 -1.29 3.53 7.02
CA CYS A 135 0.15 3.40 7.19
C CYS A 135 0.56 1.94 7.01
N THR A 136 1.30 1.66 5.94
CA THR A 136 1.89 0.34 5.72
C THR A 136 3.22 0.24 6.45
N VAL A 137 3.38 -0.78 7.30
CA VAL A 137 4.59 -0.99 8.08
C VAL A 137 5.26 -2.28 7.64
N SER A 138 6.59 -2.24 7.51
CA SER A 138 7.35 -3.42 7.08
C SER A 138 7.06 -4.63 7.97
N SER A 139 6.60 -5.70 7.35
CA SER A 139 6.33 -7.00 7.98
C SER A 139 7.57 -7.61 8.66
N GLY A 140 8.76 -7.23 8.19
CA GLY A 140 10.03 -7.67 8.76
C GLY A 140 10.19 -7.32 10.24
N TYR A 141 9.59 -6.22 10.72
CA TYR A 141 9.69 -5.83 12.13
C TYR A 141 8.92 -6.74 13.08
N CYS A 142 7.99 -7.55 12.59
CA CYS A 142 7.26 -8.54 13.36
C CYS A 142 7.85 -9.96 13.24
N ARG A 143 8.83 -10.17 12.35
CA ARG A 143 9.44 -11.47 12.05
C ARG A 143 10.92 -11.54 12.46
N LEU A 144 11.40 -10.63 13.30
CA LEU A 144 12.78 -10.62 13.74
C LEU A 144 13.08 -11.86 14.59
N ALA A 145 14.22 -12.50 14.28
CA ALA A 145 14.70 -13.61 15.08
C ALA A 145 14.95 -13.17 16.53
N GLY A 146 14.47 -13.98 17.48
CA GLY A 146 14.62 -13.67 18.91
C GLY A 146 13.48 -12.84 19.52
N GLY A 147 12.47 -12.43 18.73
CA GLY A 147 11.27 -11.75 19.27
C GLY A 147 11.52 -10.33 19.75
N ASP A 148 12.51 -9.64 19.22
CA ASP A 148 12.68 -8.21 19.50
C ASP A 148 11.65 -7.38 18.72
N PHE A 149 10.57 -7.00 19.40
CA PHE A 149 9.50 -6.19 18.85
C PHE A 149 9.61 -4.70 19.18
N SER A 150 10.72 -4.24 19.77
CA SER A 150 10.91 -2.84 20.21
C SER A 150 10.63 -1.82 19.11
N ARG A 151 11.04 -2.13 17.87
CA ARG A 151 10.86 -1.23 16.74
C ARG A 151 9.39 -1.10 16.31
N ILE A 152 8.67 -2.22 16.21
CA ILE A 152 7.24 -2.17 15.86
C ILE A 152 6.43 -1.52 16.99
N HIS A 153 6.79 -1.75 18.25
CA HIS A 153 6.17 -1.07 19.41
C HIS A 153 6.33 0.44 19.30
N GLY A 154 7.54 0.94 19.06
CA GLY A 154 7.78 2.39 18.90
C GLY A 154 6.96 2.98 17.76
N ILE A 155 6.81 2.27 16.63
CA ILE A 155 5.98 2.70 15.51
C ILE A 155 4.50 2.74 15.90
N LEU A 156 3.97 1.69 16.51
CA LEU A 156 2.56 1.62 16.91
C LEU A 156 2.22 2.66 17.98
N GLN A 157 3.12 2.89 18.95
CA GLN A 157 2.97 3.95 19.94
C GLN A 157 2.95 5.35 19.32
N ALA A 158 3.79 5.60 18.32
CA ALA A 158 3.83 6.89 17.63
C ALA A 158 2.59 7.13 16.77
N LEU A 159 2.07 6.08 16.13
CA LEU A 159 0.93 6.17 15.22
C LEU A 159 -0.42 6.19 15.95
N GLN A 160 -0.54 5.61 17.15
CA GLN A 160 -1.79 5.46 17.87
C GLN A 160 -2.93 4.95 16.95
N PRO A 161 -2.80 3.75 16.35
CA PRO A 161 -3.73 3.28 15.33
C PRO A 161 -5.14 3.08 15.89
N ALA A 162 -6.16 3.44 15.10
CA ALA A 162 -7.55 3.09 15.39
C ALA A 162 -7.85 1.63 15.00
N LEU A 163 -7.16 1.12 13.98
CA LEU A 163 -7.26 -0.25 13.51
C LEU A 163 -5.89 -0.75 13.07
N VAL A 164 -5.59 -2.01 13.40
CA VAL A 164 -4.44 -2.73 12.86
C VAL A 164 -4.94 -3.93 12.09
N TYR A 165 -4.62 -3.98 10.81
CA TYR A 165 -4.76 -5.16 9.99
C TYR A 165 -3.45 -5.93 9.94
N ALA A 166 -3.53 -7.25 10.07
CA ALA A 166 -2.40 -8.14 9.80
C ALA A 166 -2.86 -9.37 9.00
N SER A 167 -2.04 -9.82 8.07
CA SER A 167 -2.41 -10.94 7.19
C SER A 167 -2.50 -12.29 7.89
N ASP A 168 -1.89 -12.44 9.07
CA ASP A 168 -1.82 -13.73 9.78
C ASP A 168 -1.61 -13.53 11.28
N ALA A 169 -2.55 -14.01 12.09
CA ALA A 169 -2.49 -13.85 13.55
C ALA A 169 -1.32 -14.61 14.20
N ALA A 170 -0.94 -15.77 13.65
CA ALA A 170 0.18 -16.54 14.19
C ALA A 170 1.52 -15.79 13.98
N THR A 171 1.67 -15.12 12.85
CA THR A 171 2.90 -14.40 12.50
C THR A 171 3.00 -13.05 13.22
N TYR A 172 1.91 -12.29 13.28
CA TYR A 172 1.93 -10.90 13.76
C TYR A 172 1.37 -10.72 15.16
N GLY A 173 0.54 -11.66 15.62
CA GLY A 173 -0.13 -11.61 16.93
C GLY A 173 0.82 -11.41 18.11
N PRO A 174 1.95 -12.13 18.22
CA PRO A 174 2.89 -11.95 19.33
C PRO A 174 3.35 -10.50 19.49
N ALA A 175 3.72 -9.83 18.39
CA ALA A 175 4.13 -8.42 18.40
C ALA A 175 3.00 -7.48 18.84
N LEU A 176 1.75 -7.78 18.42
CA LEU A 176 0.57 -6.96 18.77
C LEU A 176 0.16 -7.13 20.23
N VAL A 177 0.22 -8.36 20.77
CA VAL A 177 -0.06 -8.64 22.18
C VAL A 177 0.94 -7.92 23.09
N GLU A 178 2.22 -7.97 22.75
CA GLU A 178 3.25 -7.30 23.52
C GLU A 178 3.13 -5.78 23.43
N ALA A 179 2.74 -5.22 22.28
CA ALA A 179 2.57 -3.79 22.08
C ALA A 179 1.45 -3.17 22.92
N ARG A 180 0.46 -3.98 23.38
CA ARG A 180 -0.67 -3.54 24.22
C ARG A 180 -1.40 -2.31 23.67
N ILE A 181 -1.61 -2.30 22.36
CA ILE A 181 -2.31 -1.20 21.70
C ILE A 181 -3.82 -1.30 21.90
N ASP A 182 -4.47 -0.15 22.05
CA ASP A 182 -5.93 -0.03 22.06
C ASP A 182 -6.41 0.26 20.63
N ALA A 183 -6.47 -0.78 19.80
CA ALA A 183 -6.90 -0.70 18.41
C ALA A 183 -7.78 -1.89 18.04
N ARG A 184 -8.72 -1.70 17.09
CA ARG A 184 -9.44 -2.82 16.50
C ARG A 184 -8.47 -3.68 15.70
N LEU A 185 -8.52 -4.99 15.89
CA LEU A 185 -7.70 -5.94 15.15
C LEU A 185 -8.50 -6.60 14.04
N VAL A 186 -7.89 -6.70 12.86
CA VAL A 186 -8.43 -7.41 11.70
C VAL A 186 -7.37 -8.36 11.15
N PHE A 187 -7.73 -9.61 10.90
CA PHE A 187 -6.81 -10.60 10.33
C PHE A 187 -7.42 -11.28 9.11
N THR A 188 -6.58 -11.57 8.11
CA THR A 188 -6.99 -12.47 7.01
C THR A 188 -7.04 -13.91 7.50
N ARG A 189 -6.07 -14.34 8.33
CA ARG A 189 -6.01 -15.70 8.89
C ARG A 189 -5.87 -15.66 10.39
N GLY A 190 -6.57 -16.57 11.07
CA GLY A 190 -6.44 -16.79 12.50
C GLY A 190 -7.11 -15.73 13.37
N ALA A 191 -8.11 -15.01 12.87
CA ALA A 191 -8.86 -14.02 13.63
C ALA A 191 -9.52 -14.64 14.88
N ASP A 192 -9.96 -15.87 14.79
CA ASP A 192 -10.57 -16.67 15.85
C ASP A 192 -9.64 -16.93 17.06
N THR A 193 -8.35 -16.77 16.89
CA THR A 193 -7.37 -16.89 17.99
C THR A 193 -7.33 -15.64 18.90
N HIS A 194 -8.02 -14.56 18.54
CA HIS A 194 -8.10 -13.30 19.29
C HIS A 194 -9.55 -12.90 19.55
N ALA A 195 -9.97 -12.86 20.80
CA ALA A 195 -11.37 -12.74 21.22
C ALA A 195 -12.13 -11.52 20.66
N THR A 196 -11.44 -10.44 20.27
CA THR A 196 -12.05 -9.19 19.77
C THR A 196 -11.65 -8.86 18.33
N ALA A 197 -10.92 -9.74 17.67
CA ALA A 197 -10.52 -9.54 16.28
C ALA A 197 -11.66 -9.87 15.31
N VAL A 198 -11.62 -9.24 14.15
CA VAL A 198 -12.56 -9.44 13.06
C VAL A 198 -11.81 -10.13 11.91
N ALA A 199 -12.44 -11.07 11.24
CA ALA A 199 -11.88 -11.66 10.04
C ALA A 199 -12.01 -10.68 8.87
N PHE A 200 -10.97 -10.59 8.01
CA PHE A 200 -11.01 -9.67 6.88
C PHE A 200 -12.17 -9.96 5.93
N ASP A 201 -12.52 -11.24 5.76
CA ASP A 201 -13.65 -11.65 4.92
C ASP A 201 -15.01 -11.13 5.42
N GLU A 202 -15.13 -10.78 6.69
CA GLU A 202 -16.34 -10.15 7.25
C GLU A 202 -16.50 -8.69 6.82
N LEU A 203 -15.48 -8.08 6.22
CA LEU A 203 -15.51 -6.71 5.70
C LEU A 203 -15.92 -6.65 4.23
N LEU A 204 -15.91 -7.81 3.53
CA LEU A 204 -16.22 -7.93 2.10
C LEU A 204 -17.72 -8.15 1.87
#